data_499a7eaa2a2171c449e5dcb4cc3c8799
#
_entry.id   499a7eaa2a2171c449e5dcb4cc3c8799
#
_cell.length_a   1.000
_cell.length_b   1.000
_cell.length_c   1.000
_cell.angle_alpha   90.00
_cell.angle_beta   90.00
_cell.angle_gamma   90.00
#
_symmetry.space_group_name_H-M   'P 1'
#
loop_
_entity.id
_entity.type
_entity.pdbx_description
1 polymer ?
#
loop_
_entity_poly.entity_id
_entity_poly.type
_entity_poly.pdbx_seq_one_letter_code
_entity_poly.pdbx_strand_id
1 'polypeptide(L)'
;VRNYRYPKLNFETESTGITRDNYDYLIEAEFDGKGNVIITLDRNEIDTTKKMIQIEYSPTDIEKYDLKEFWDREAFKVHNYKREDFDGVKQFKYSLDEILENPIETIERYNAVGPFCLKMYYIKNQKSTVEIVKEFKSRKRKQLLNDFSGIKIYRDSFKVRPYGDEGQFFDWINLSLRVQKSPAAASHESGNWRVSPNQLIGSVSISRMHNPKLQDTANREGMSLNSEYDYFIELLQGILGKFEYDRQYALREFAAWER
;
A
#
# COMPACT_ATOMS: atom_id res chain seq x y z
N VAL A 1 -18.46 -12.05 -25.64
CA VAL A 1 -18.22 -11.51 -24.29
C VAL A 1 -17.25 -10.36 -24.48
N ARG A 2 -17.72 -9.11 -24.43
CA ARG A 2 -16.85 -7.94 -24.51
C ARG A 2 -16.07 -7.85 -23.21
N ASN A 3 -14.73 -7.90 -23.29
CA ASN A 3 -13.83 -7.56 -22.18
C ASN A 3 -14.09 -6.11 -21.79
N TYR A 4 -14.92 -5.92 -20.77
CA TYR A 4 -15.12 -4.62 -20.16
C TYR A 4 -13.86 -4.29 -19.37
N ARG A 5 -12.94 -3.56 -19.98
CA ARG A 5 -11.87 -2.91 -19.22
C ARG A 5 -12.54 -1.80 -18.42
N TYR A 6 -12.51 -1.90 -17.09
CA TYR A 6 -12.85 -0.77 -16.22
C TYR A 6 -12.13 0.47 -16.73
N PRO A 7 -12.81 1.62 -16.81
CA PRO A 7 -12.08 2.84 -17.07
C PRO A 7 -11.01 2.93 -15.97
N LYS A 8 -9.76 2.70 -16.33
CA LYS A 8 -8.64 3.02 -15.45
C LYS A 8 -8.80 4.52 -15.22
N LEU A 9 -9.27 4.89 -14.03
CA LEU A 9 -9.17 6.27 -13.61
C LEU A 9 -7.67 6.54 -13.53
N ASN A 10 -7.15 7.08 -14.63
CA ASN A 10 -5.88 7.73 -14.59
C ASN A 10 -6.11 8.92 -13.65
N PHE A 11 -5.72 8.75 -12.37
CA PHE A 11 -5.26 9.89 -11.61
C PHE A 11 -4.08 10.38 -12.44
N GLU A 12 -4.39 11.28 -13.36
CA GLU A 12 -3.37 11.83 -14.22
C GLU A 12 -2.34 12.44 -13.28
N THR A 13 -1.18 11.90 -13.34
CA THR A 13 0.02 12.37 -12.63
C THR A 13 0.23 13.87 -12.85
N GLU A 14 -0.36 14.43 -13.87
CA GLU A 14 -0.31 15.85 -14.20
C GLU A 14 -1.07 16.74 -13.20
N SER A 15 -2.18 16.30 -12.61
CA SER A 15 -2.96 17.14 -11.68
C SER A 15 -2.41 17.13 -10.25
N THR A 16 -1.81 16.03 -9.79
CA THR A 16 -1.24 15.92 -8.43
C THR A 16 0.26 16.19 -8.38
N GLY A 17 0.97 16.14 -9.51
CA GLY A 17 2.42 16.26 -9.56
C GLY A 17 3.17 15.13 -8.84
N ILE A 18 2.52 13.97 -8.61
CA ILE A 18 3.16 12.79 -8.03
C ILE A 18 3.96 12.10 -9.13
N THR A 19 5.27 12.09 -8.95
CA THR A 19 6.23 11.40 -9.83
C THR A 19 6.96 10.34 -9.01
N ARG A 20 7.70 9.45 -9.68
CA ARG A 20 8.48 8.40 -9.01
C ARG A 20 9.45 8.95 -7.94
N ASP A 21 9.92 10.19 -8.06
CA ASP A 21 10.78 10.84 -7.07
C ASP A 21 10.06 11.21 -5.76
N ASN A 22 8.73 11.10 -5.71
CA ASN A 22 7.93 11.61 -4.60
C ASN A 22 7.18 10.55 -3.81
N TYR A 23 7.17 9.29 -4.26
CA TYR A 23 6.56 8.18 -3.50
C TYR A 23 7.57 7.07 -3.22
N ASP A 24 7.29 6.26 -2.23
CA ASP A 24 8.07 5.08 -1.89
C ASP A 24 7.49 3.81 -2.52
N TYR A 25 6.16 3.73 -2.58
CA TYR A 25 5.41 2.66 -3.27
C TYR A 25 4.22 3.24 -4.02
N LEU A 26 3.97 2.69 -5.21
CA LEU A 26 2.68 2.75 -5.86
C LEU A 26 2.04 1.37 -5.75
N ILE A 27 0.83 1.33 -5.17
CA ILE A 27 0.04 0.14 -4.97
C ILE A 27 -1.16 0.22 -5.93
N GLU A 28 -1.22 -0.68 -6.89
CA GLU A 28 -2.39 -0.86 -7.74
C GLU A 28 -2.96 -2.25 -7.48
N ALA A 29 -4.29 -2.35 -7.32
CA ALA A 29 -4.93 -3.64 -7.13
C ALA A 29 -6.25 -3.71 -7.88
N GLU A 30 -6.57 -4.90 -8.34
CA GLU A 30 -7.82 -5.22 -9.03
C GLU A 30 -8.43 -6.47 -8.37
N PHE A 31 -9.66 -6.33 -7.88
CA PHE A 31 -10.50 -7.45 -7.45
C PHE A 31 -11.50 -7.76 -8.56
N ASP A 32 -11.61 -9.02 -8.97
CA ASP A 32 -12.47 -9.42 -10.09
C ASP A 32 -13.93 -9.68 -9.70
N GLY A 33 -14.26 -9.61 -8.40
CA GLY A 33 -15.57 -9.97 -7.87
C GLY A 33 -15.87 -11.49 -7.88
N LYS A 34 -14.84 -12.32 -8.12
CA LYS A 34 -14.97 -13.80 -8.25
C LYS A 34 -13.90 -14.54 -7.44
N GLY A 35 -13.30 -13.86 -6.49
CA GLY A 35 -12.33 -14.49 -5.59
C GLY A 35 -10.87 -14.27 -5.94
N ASN A 36 -10.54 -13.50 -6.98
CA ASN A 36 -9.15 -13.24 -7.35
C ASN A 36 -8.80 -11.76 -7.19
N VAL A 37 -7.62 -11.53 -6.64
CA VAL A 37 -7.04 -10.20 -6.46
C VAL A 37 -5.68 -10.15 -7.15
N ILE A 38 -5.47 -9.15 -8.01
CA ILE A 38 -4.17 -8.85 -8.61
C ILE A 38 -3.64 -7.60 -7.93
N ILE A 39 -2.44 -7.69 -7.37
CA ILE A 39 -1.75 -6.55 -6.75
C ILE A 39 -0.48 -6.27 -7.53
N THR A 40 -0.30 -5.04 -7.95
CA THR A 40 0.92 -4.54 -8.60
C THR A 40 1.58 -3.52 -7.68
N LEU A 41 2.82 -3.78 -7.30
CA LEU A 41 3.63 -2.87 -6.49
C LEU A 41 4.74 -2.28 -7.34
N ASP A 42 4.80 -0.95 -7.48
CA ASP A 42 5.99 -0.25 -7.94
C ASP A 42 6.78 0.20 -6.70
N ARG A 43 7.88 -0.47 -6.46
CA ARG A 43 8.75 -0.27 -5.31
C ARG A 43 9.81 0.77 -5.64
N ASN A 44 9.97 1.75 -4.78
CA ASN A 44 10.90 2.84 -4.99
C ASN A 44 11.57 3.33 -3.69
N GLU A 45 11.40 2.63 -2.58
CA GLU A 45 11.94 3.02 -1.28
C GLU A 45 13.42 2.63 -1.13
N ILE A 46 13.81 1.45 -1.62
CA ILE A 46 15.14 0.91 -1.40
C ILE A 46 16.08 1.34 -2.53
N ASP A 47 17.29 1.77 -2.18
CA ASP A 47 18.34 2.08 -3.13
C ASP A 47 19.10 0.81 -3.53
N THR A 48 18.65 0.15 -4.58
CA THR A 48 19.27 -1.06 -5.10
C THR A 48 20.59 -0.79 -5.84
N THR A 49 20.96 0.46 -6.08
CA THR A 49 22.25 0.80 -6.70
C THR A 49 23.39 0.84 -5.69
N LYS A 50 23.08 0.97 -4.42
CA LYS A 50 24.04 1.06 -3.34
C LYS A 50 24.77 -0.28 -3.16
N LYS A 51 26.10 -0.27 -3.20
CA LYS A 51 26.95 -1.46 -3.09
C LYS A 51 27.50 -1.69 -1.71
N MET A 52 27.75 -0.61 -0.97
CA MET A 52 28.38 -0.60 0.34
C MET A 52 27.53 0.20 1.32
N ILE A 53 27.55 -0.20 2.57
CA ILE A 53 27.05 0.58 3.70
C ILE A 53 28.16 0.78 4.74
N GLN A 54 27.97 1.75 5.61
CA GLN A 54 28.84 1.99 6.75
C GLN A 54 28.05 1.78 8.03
N ILE A 55 28.58 0.95 8.93
CA ILE A 55 28.02 0.77 10.27
C ILE A 55 28.99 1.42 11.24
N GLU A 56 28.48 2.38 12.01
CA GLU A 56 29.23 3.11 13.03
C GLU A 56 28.98 2.47 14.39
N TYR A 57 29.96 1.74 14.92
CA TYR A 57 29.90 1.16 16.25
C TYR A 57 30.34 2.17 17.34
N SER A 58 31.21 3.09 16.98
CA SER A 58 31.65 4.23 17.79
C SER A 58 32.18 5.34 16.89
N PRO A 59 32.42 6.59 17.40
CA PRO A 59 32.95 7.67 16.59
C PRO A 59 34.28 7.37 15.89
N THR A 60 35.01 6.37 16.37
CA THR A 60 36.32 5.96 15.82
C THR A 60 36.28 4.57 15.18
N ASP A 61 35.15 3.88 15.24
CA ASP A 61 35.03 2.50 14.77
C ASP A 61 33.90 2.42 13.74
N ILE A 62 34.26 2.56 12.47
CA ILE A 62 33.37 2.55 11.32
C ILE A 62 33.78 1.42 10.40
N GLU A 63 32.90 0.45 10.22
CA GLU A 63 33.09 -0.64 9.27
C GLU A 63 32.27 -0.45 8.01
N LYS A 64 32.81 -0.97 6.90
CA LYS A 64 32.14 -0.97 5.60
C LYS A 64 31.76 -2.38 5.19
N TYR A 65 30.50 -2.57 4.83
CA TYR A 65 29.95 -3.84 4.45
C TYR A 65 29.51 -3.86 3.00
N ASP A 66 29.80 -4.94 2.28
CA ASP A 66 29.31 -5.15 0.91
C ASP A 66 27.85 -5.66 0.96
N LEU A 67 26.94 -4.89 0.39
CA LEU A 67 25.53 -5.26 0.28
C LEU A 67 25.26 -6.49 -0.59
N LYS A 68 26.27 -7.00 -1.30
CA LYS A 68 26.13 -8.28 -2.02
C LYS A 68 25.80 -9.41 -1.03
N GLU A 69 26.47 -9.47 0.12
CA GLU A 69 26.21 -10.47 1.15
C GLU A 69 24.78 -10.40 1.68
N PHE A 70 24.25 -9.18 1.84
CA PHE A 70 22.84 -8.98 2.21
C PHE A 70 21.88 -9.57 1.16
N TRP A 71 22.09 -9.26 -0.12
CA TRP A 71 21.21 -9.74 -1.20
C TRP A 71 21.34 -11.23 -1.48
N ASP A 72 22.47 -11.86 -1.11
CA ASP A 72 22.72 -13.29 -1.26
C ASP A 72 22.10 -14.15 -0.14
N ARG A 73 21.43 -13.54 0.85
CA ARG A 73 20.81 -14.25 1.97
C ARG A 73 19.74 -15.24 1.52
N GLU A 74 19.63 -16.36 2.25
CA GLU A 74 18.68 -17.44 1.97
C GLU A 74 17.23 -16.96 1.95
N ALA A 75 16.86 -16.00 2.79
CA ALA A 75 15.54 -15.40 2.84
C ALA A 75 15.07 -14.89 1.46
N PHE A 76 15.94 -14.24 0.69
CA PHE A 76 15.60 -13.77 -0.66
C PHE A 76 15.50 -14.92 -1.67
N LYS A 77 16.35 -15.95 -1.54
CA LYS A 77 16.34 -17.12 -2.44
C LYS A 77 15.06 -17.93 -2.31
N VAL A 78 14.58 -18.17 -1.08
CA VAL A 78 13.35 -18.91 -0.82
C VAL A 78 12.14 -18.28 -1.54
N HIS A 79 12.07 -16.96 -1.59
CA HIS A 79 11.00 -16.24 -2.30
C HIS A 79 11.35 -15.89 -3.75
N ASN A 80 12.47 -16.37 -4.26
CA ASN A 80 12.99 -16.01 -5.60
C ASN A 80 13.01 -14.49 -5.82
N TYR A 81 13.40 -13.74 -4.80
CA TYR A 81 13.61 -12.31 -4.88
C TYR A 81 15.03 -12.00 -5.34
N LYS A 82 15.15 -11.10 -6.30
CA LYS A 82 16.41 -10.51 -6.72
C LYS A 82 16.48 -9.08 -6.18
N ARG A 83 17.71 -8.57 -6.06
CA ARG A 83 17.97 -7.19 -5.64
C ARG A 83 17.14 -6.18 -6.45
N GLU A 84 17.09 -6.36 -7.78
CA GLU A 84 16.37 -5.49 -8.71
C GLU A 84 14.86 -5.49 -8.48
N ASP A 85 14.31 -6.55 -7.91
CA ASP A 85 12.88 -6.63 -7.57
C ASP A 85 12.45 -5.55 -6.55
N PHE A 86 13.39 -5.00 -5.78
CA PHE A 86 13.09 -3.99 -4.75
C PHE A 86 13.18 -2.53 -5.25
N ASP A 87 13.47 -2.32 -6.54
CA ASP A 87 13.40 -1.01 -7.21
C ASP A 87 12.73 -1.17 -8.58
N GLY A 88 11.44 -1.49 -8.59
CA GLY A 88 10.69 -1.70 -9.82
C GLY A 88 9.30 -2.28 -9.58
N VAL A 89 8.65 -2.63 -10.69
CA VAL A 89 7.27 -3.10 -10.70
C VAL A 89 7.22 -4.62 -10.59
N LYS A 90 6.45 -5.12 -9.63
CA LYS A 90 6.15 -6.56 -9.50
C LYS A 90 4.66 -6.78 -9.30
N GLN A 91 4.13 -7.78 -10.00
CA GLN A 91 2.72 -8.17 -9.93
C GLN A 91 2.57 -9.48 -9.18
N PHE A 92 1.57 -9.55 -8.33
CA PHE A 92 1.19 -10.72 -7.56
C PHE A 92 -0.27 -11.05 -7.83
N LYS A 93 -0.59 -12.35 -7.78
CA LYS A 93 -1.95 -12.86 -7.86
C LYS A 93 -2.26 -13.59 -6.57
N TYR A 94 -3.39 -13.28 -5.98
CA TYR A 94 -3.86 -13.86 -4.73
C TYR A 94 -5.31 -14.34 -4.87
N SER A 95 -5.62 -15.42 -4.17
CA SER A 95 -7.00 -15.78 -3.83
C SER A 95 -7.49 -14.99 -2.62
N LEU A 96 -8.79 -15.01 -2.35
CA LEU A 96 -9.33 -14.35 -1.15
C LEU A 96 -8.82 -14.98 0.15
N ASP A 97 -8.58 -16.29 0.19
CA ASP A 97 -7.98 -16.99 1.36
C ASP A 97 -6.60 -16.44 1.71
N GLU A 98 -5.85 -16.00 0.70
CA GLU A 98 -4.53 -15.40 0.91
C GLU A 98 -4.60 -13.93 1.31
N ILE A 99 -5.68 -13.23 0.95
CA ILE A 99 -5.88 -11.80 1.26
C ILE A 99 -6.50 -11.60 2.64
N LEU A 100 -7.47 -12.44 3.02
CA LEU A 100 -8.25 -12.32 4.24
C LEU A 100 -7.65 -13.20 5.34
N GLU A 101 -7.07 -12.59 6.37
CA GLU A 101 -6.46 -13.32 7.49
C GLU A 101 -7.53 -13.90 8.45
N ASN A 102 -8.58 -13.13 8.74
CA ASN A 102 -9.66 -13.48 9.65
C ASN A 102 -10.98 -12.94 9.12
N PRO A 103 -11.56 -13.57 8.09
CA PRO A 103 -12.79 -13.09 7.48
C PRO A 103 -13.97 -13.14 8.47
N ILE A 104 -14.79 -12.09 8.48
CA ILE A 104 -15.99 -12.03 9.33
C ILE A 104 -17.12 -12.94 8.82
N GLU A 105 -17.02 -13.40 7.58
CA GLU A 105 -17.97 -14.28 6.93
C GLU A 105 -17.29 -15.27 6.01
N THR A 106 -18.07 -16.17 5.41
CA THR A 106 -17.55 -17.12 4.41
C THR A 106 -17.00 -16.36 3.20
N ILE A 107 -15.89 -16.84 2.66
CA ILE A 107 -15.13 -16.17 1.59
C ILE A 107 -15.98 -15.86 0.37
N GLU A 108 -16.94 -16.72 0.04
CA GLU A 108 -17.85 -16.52 -1.09
C GLU A 108 -18.71 -15.26 -0.93
N ARG A 109 -18.98 -14.83 0.31
CA ARG A 109 -19.75 -13.62 0.59
C ARG A 109 -19.04 -12.35 0.14
N TYR A 110 -17.72 -12.35 0.14
CA TYR A 110 -16.93 -11.20 -0.31
C TYR A 110 -17.10 -10.92 -1.81
N ASN A 111 -17.47 -11.92 -2.61
CA ASN A 111 -17.78 -11.72 -4.02
C ASN A 111 -18.99 -10.80 -4.24
N ALA A 112 -19.87 -10.67 -3.25
CA ALA A 112 -21.02 -9.75 -3.32
C ALA A 112 -20.63 -8.27 -3.32
N VAL A 113 -19.42 -7.92 -2.91
CA VAL A 113 -18.84 -6.58 -3.06
C VAL A 113 -18.80 -6.17 -4.52
N GLY A 114 -18.56 -7.14 -5.41
CA GLY A 114 -18.33 -6.91 -6.83
C GLY A 114 -16.93 -6.36 -7.11
N PRO A 115 -16.55 -6.29 -8.39
CA PRO A 115 -15.20 -5.94 -8.80
C PRO A 115 -14.90 -4.46 -8.54
N PHE A 116 -13.64 -4.17 -8.17
CA PHE A 116 -13.15 -2.80 -7.99
C PHE A 116 -11.67 -2.68 -8.33
N CYS A 117 -11.22 -1.45 -8.55
CA CYS A 117 -9.82 -1.11 -8.74
C CYS A 117 -9.37 -0.14 -7.64
N LEU A 118 -8.13 -0.32 -7.22
CA LEU A 118 -7.45 0.49 -6.23
C LEU A 118 -6.18 1.08 -6.83
N LYS A 119 -5.90 2.35 -6.55
CA LYS A 119 -4.61 2.98 -6.81
C LYS A 119 -4.21 3.87 -5.65
N MET A 120 -3.08 3.59 -5.02
CA MET A 120 -2.58 4.33 -3.87
C MET A 120 -1.09 4.57 -3.96
N TYR A 121 -0.66 5.75 -3.54
CA TYR A 121 0.74 6.10 -3.34
C TYR A 121 1.02 6.09 -1.83
N TYR A 122 2.01 5.31 -1.43
CA TYR A 122 2.60 5.41 -0.11
C TYR A 122 3.77 6.38 -0.14
N ILE A 123 3.72 7.37 0.74
CA ILE A 123 4.74 8.41 0.86
C ILE A 123 5.19 8.47 2.33
N LYS A 124 6.45 8.10 2.57
CA LYS A 124 7.05 8.20 3.89
C LYS A 124 7.24 9.67 4.28
N ASN A 125 6.77 10.04 5.45
CA ASN A 125 6.79 11.42 5.95
C ASN A 125 7.97 11.73 6.89
N GLN A 126 8.78 10.71 7.21
CA GLN A 126 9.93 10.83 8.08
C GLN A 126 11.22 10.43 7.35
N LYS A 127 12.34 11.03 7.76
CA LYS A 127 13.67 10.63 7.29
C LYS A 127 13.95 9.19 7.76
N SER A 128 14.56 8.38 6.90
CA SER A 128 15.02 7.05 7.28
C SER A 128 16.38 7.12 7.97
N THR A 129 16.54 6.28 8.98
CA THR A 129 17.85 5.95 9.54
C THR A 129 18.46 4.70 8.90
N VAL A 130 17.63 3.94 8.16
CA VAL A 130 18.06 2.70 7.49
C VAL A 130 18.81 3.08 6.22
N GLU A 131 20.07 2.73 6.14
CA GLU A 131 20.99 3.24 5.13
C GLU A 131 20.69 2.80 3.70
N ILE A 132 20.06 1.65 3.50
CA ILE A 132 19.64 1.18 2.16
C ILE A 132 18.40 1.89 1.62
N VAL A 133 17.74 2.73 2.43
CA VAL A 133 16.55 3.47 2.01
C VAL A 133 16.97 4.76 1.29
N LYS A 134 16.35 5.01 0.14
CA LYS A 134 16.57 6.24 -0.63
C LYS A 134 16.21 7.50 0.19
N GLU A 135 17.06 8.51 0.12
CA GLU A 135 16.78 9.82 0.68
C GLU A 135 16.05 10.69 -0.34
N PHE A 136 14.85 11.13 0.01
CA PHE A 136 14.03 11.98 -0.84
C PHE A 136 13.86 13.40 -0.27
N LYS A 137 13.65 14.38 -1.15
CA LYS A 137 13.38 15.76 -0.75
C LYS A 137 12.10 15.87 0.08
N SER A 138 12.23 16.07 1.37
CA SER A 138 11.14 16.04 2.36
C SER A 138 10.05 17.09 2.14
N ARG A 139 10.41 18.31 1.64
CA ARG A 139 9.47 19.43 1.48
C ARG A 139 8.32 19.12 0.52
N LYS A 140 8.61 18.61 -0.69
CA LYS A 140 7.57 18.28 -1.69
C LYS A 140 6.68 17.14 -1.23
N ARG A 141 7.26 16.14 -0.56
CA ARG A 141 6.52 14.99 -0.01
C ARG A 141 5.52 15.40 1.07
N LYS A 142 5.97 16.27 2.01
CA LYS A 142 5.08 16.82 3.04
C LYS A 142 3.96 17.65 2.42
N GLN A 143 4.26 18.47 1.41
CA GLN A 143 3.25 19.23 0.70
C GLN A 143 2.22 18.33 0.04
N LEU A 144 2.64 17.30 -0.70
CA LEU A 144 1.73 16.33 -1.33
C LEU A 144 0.81 15.66 -0.30
N LEU A 145 1.36 15.24 0.85
CA LEU A 145 0.56 14.62 1.90
C LEU A 145 -0.42 15.61 2.53
N ASN A 146 -0.03 16.86 2.74
CA ASN A 146 -0.92 17.88 3.29
C ASN A 146 -2.07 18.22 2.33
N ASP A 147 -1.78 18.29 1.04
CA ASP A 147 -2.75 18.75 0.04
C ASP A 147 -3.67 17.60 -0.42
N PHE A 148 -3.19 16.35 -0.45
CA PHE A 148 -3.88 15.24 -1.12
C PHE A 148 -4.05 13.97 -0.30
N SER A 149 -3.58 13.91 0.97
CA SER A 149 -3.70 12.68 1.76
C SER A 149 -5.15 12.21 1.90
N GLY A 150 -5.26 10.89 2.06
CA GLY A 150 -6.55 10.20 2.18
C GLY A 150 -6.90 9.39 0.94
N ILE A 151 -7.86 8.52 1.11
CA ILE A 151 -8.31 7.57 0.10
C ILE A 151 -9.72 7.96 -0.34
N LYS A 152 -9.85 8.26 -1.61
CA LYS A 152 -11.08 8.71 -2.25
C LYS A 152 -11.86 7.52 -2.79
N ILE A 153 -13.18 7.58 -2.77
CA ILE A 153 -14.04 6.63 -3.50
C ILE A 153 -14.59 7.33 -4.72
N TYR A 154 -14.45 6.69 -5.87
CA TYR A 154 -15.08 7.11 -7.12
C TYR A 154 -16.08 6.05 -7.57
N ARG A 155 -17.31 6.49 -7.87
CA ARG A 155 -18.35 5.67 -8.45
C ARG A 155 -18.70 6.19 -9.84
N ASP A 156 -18.52 5.34 -10.85
CA ASP A 156 -18.77 5.74 -12.26
C ASP A 156 -18.11 7.09 -12.62
N SER A 157 -16.87 7.30 -12.16
CA SER A 157 -16.05 8.52 -12.31
C SER A 157 -16.46 9.70 -11.43
N PHE A 158 -17.51 9.61 -10.62
CA PHE A 158 -17.90 10.67 -9.68
C PHE A 158 -17.36 10.38 -8.27
N LYS A 159 -16.75 11.40 -7.66
CA LYS A 159 -16.28 11.31 -6.27
C LYS A 159 -17.45 11.17 -5.32
N VAL A 160 -17.41 10.17 -4.44
CA VAL A 160 -18.36 10.00 -3.34
C VAL A 160 -17.83 10.79 -2.13
N ARG A 161 -18.63 11.75 -1.63
CA ARG A 161 -18.28 12.49 -0.41
C ARG A 161 -18.66 11.69 0.83
N PRO A 162 -17.98 11.90 1.99
CA PRO A 162 -16.83 12.79 2.25
C PRO A 162 -15.47 12.09 2.10
N TYR A 163 -15.39 10.94 1.41
CA TYR A 163 -14.19 10.12 1.32
C TYR A 163 -13.01 10.86 0.70
N GLY A 164 -11.98 11.12 1.53
CA GLY A 164 -10.76 11.82 1.13
C GLY A 164 -11.01 13.28 0.68
N ASP A 165 -11.96 13.99 1.31
CA ASP A 165 -12.13 15.42 1.09
C ASP A 165 -10.99 16.21 1.75
N GLU A 166 -10.58 17.29 1.09
CA GLU A 166 -9.51 18.16 1.58
C GLU A 166 -9.86 18.76 2.93
N GLY A 167 -8.88 18.77 3.83
CA GLY A 167 -9.06 19.29 5.18
C GLY A 167 -9.94 18.45 6.12
N GLN A 168 -10.49 17.33 5.64
CA GLN A 168 -11.25 16.40 6.46
C GLN A 168 -10.52 15.05 6.52
N PHE A 169 -9.96 14.76 7.69
CA PHE A 169 -9.39 13.44 7.95
C PHE A 169 -10.51 12.45 8.27
N PHE A 170 -10.84 11.62 7.30
CA PHE A 170 -11.83 10.55 7.47
C PHE A 170 -11.18 9.19 7.16
N ASP A 171 -10.81 8.48 8.23
CA ASP A 171 -10.19 7.15 8.16
C ASP A 171 -11.25 6.05 8.01
N TRP A 172 -11.91 6.01 6.88
CA TRP A 172 -13.00 5.09 6.60
C TRP A 172 -12.57 3.62 6.42
N ILE A 173 -11.27 3.36 6.21
CA ILE A 173 -10.70 2.01 6.16
C ILE A 173 -10.22 1.53 7.54
N ASN A 174 -10.34 2.35 8.59
CA ASN A 174 -9.90 2.04 9.96
C ASN A 174 -8.39 1.75 10.07
N LEU A 175 -7.57 2.43 9.28
CA LEU A 175 -6.12 2.22 9.28
C LEU A 175 -5.47 2.67 10.59
N SER A 176 -5.96 3.76 11.20
CA SER A 176 -5.48 4.25 12.49
C SER A 176 -5.64 3.21 13.60
N LEU A 177 -6.75 2.47 13.61
CA LEU A 177 -6.98 1.40 14.57
C LEU A 177 -5.99 0.24 14.36
N ARG A 178 -5.66 -0.09 13.10
CA ARG A 178 -4.66 -1.13 12.77
C ARG A 178 -3.27 -0.74 13.26
N VAL A 179 -2.88 0.53 13.11
CA VAL A 179 -1.62 1.08 13.64
C VAL A 179 -1.58 0.99 15.17
N GLN A 180 -2.67 1.35 15.85
CA GLN A 180 -2.74 1.26 17.31
C GLN A 180 -2.61 -0.17 17.84
N LYS A 181 -3.21 -1.14 17.14
CA LYS A 181 -3.12 -2.57 17.49
C LYS A 181 -1.74 -3.17 17.24
N SER A 182 -0.95 -2.61 16.33
CA SER A 182 0.37 -3.08 15.97
C SER A 182 1.30 -1.91 15.62
N PRO A 183 1.90 -1.25 16.64
CA PRO A 183 2.69 -0.02 16.44
C PRO A 183 4.15 -0.31 16.05
N ALA A 184 4.48 -1.50 15.57
CA ALA A 184 5.85 -1.88 15.23
C ALA A 184 6.42 -1.03 14.07
N ALA A 185 7.71 -0.71 14.14
CA ALA A 185 8.43 -0.15 13.00
C ALA A 185 8.60 -1.21 11.89
N ALA A 186 8.76 -0.78 10.64
CA ALA A 186 8.89 -1.72 9.52
C ALA A 186 10.16 -2.58 9.57
N SER A 187 11.22 -2.10 10.23
CA SER A 187 12.48 -2.84 10.46
C SER A 187 12.49 -3.63 11.77
N HIS A 188 11.42 -3.55 12.59
CA HIS A 188 11.38 -4.25 13.88
C HIS A 188 11.20 -5.75 13.67
N GLU A 189 11.92 -6.57 14.48
CA GLU A 189 11.92 -8.04 14.35
C GLU A 189 10.57 -8.69 14.65
N SER A 190 9.76 -8.07 15.52
CA SER A 190 8.46 -8.59 15.94
C SER A 190 7.34 -7.59 15.64
N GLY A 191 6.10 -8.08 15.64
CA GLY A 191 4.91 -7.27 15.33
C GLY A 191 4.76 -6.98 13.83
N ASN A 192 3.64 -6.47 13.42
CA ASN A 192 3.37 -6.12 12.03
C ASN A 192 3.36 -4.61 11.87
N TRP A 193 4.22 -4.08 11.00
CA TRP A 193 4.12 -2.68 10.63
C TRP A 193 2.80 -2.44 9.89
N ARG A 194 2.14 -1.33 10.21
CA ARG A 194 0.90 -0.91 9.58
C ARG A 194 1.05 0.49 9.03
N VAL A 195 0.54 0.71 7.82
CA VAL A 195 0.56 2.01 7.18
C VAL A 195 -0.41 2.98 7.85
N SER A 196 0.05 4.19 8.11
CA SER A 196 -0.80 5.26 8.65
C SER A 196 -1.60 5.93 7.52
N PRO A 197 -2.89 6.28 7.76
CA PRO A 197 -3.73 6.86 6.71
C PRO A 197 -3.21 8.19 6.16
N ASN A 198 -2.48 8.97 6.96
CA ASN A 198 -1.85 10.21 6.54
C ASN A 198 -0.59 10.03 5.67
N GLN A 199 -0.18 8.80 5.38
CA GLN A 199 0.92 8.46 4.50
C GLN A 199 0.44 7.95 3.14
N LEU A 200 -0.88 7.90 2.93
CA LEU A 200 -1.49 7.41 1.69
C LEU A 200 -2.20 8.53 0.93
N ILE A 201 -1.99 8.53 -0.36
CA ILE A 201 -2.76 9.32 -1.33
C ILE A 201 -3.34 8.34 -2.34
N GLY A 202 -4.67 8.26 -2.47
CA GLY A 202 -5.18 7.28 -3.40
C GLY A 202 -6.69 7.32 -3.63
N SER A 203 -7.13 6.32 -4.37
CA SER A 203 -8.54 6.14 -4.68
C SER A 203 -8.91 4.70 -4.91
N VAL A 204 -10.18 4.42 -4.68
CA VAL A 204 -10.84 3.19 -5.06
C VAL A 204 -11.95 3.51 -6.05
N SER A 205 -12.03 2.76 -7.12
CA SER A 205 -13.02 2.91 -8.20
C SER A 205 -14.01 1.76 -8.14
N ILE A 206 -15.29 2.09 -8.02
CA ILE A 206 -16.42 1.18 -8.05
C ILE A 206 -17.44 1.62 -9.12
N SER A 207 -18.37 0.75 -9.45
CA SER A 207 -19.41 1.05 -10.43
C SER A 207 -20.80 0.72 -9.87
N ARG A 208 -21.79 1.54 -10.15
CA ARG A 208 -23.18 1.25 -9.77
C ARG A 208 -23.68 -0.07 -10.38
N MET A 209 -23.27 -0.36 -11.60
CA MET A 209 -23.67 -1.58 -12.31
C MET A 209 -23.05 -2.83 -11.70
N HIS A 210 -21.76 -2.79 -11.33
CA HIS A 210 -21.02 -3.97 -10.91
C HIS A 210 -20.93 -4.13 -9.39
N ASN A 211 -21.20 -3.05 -8.65
CA ASN A 211 -21.21 -3.03 -7.18
C ASN A 211 -22.59 -2.59 -6.64
N PRO A 212 -23.70 -3.25 -7.03
CA PRO A 212 -25.05 -2.79 -6.69
C PRO A 212 -25.34 -2.85 -5.18
N LYS A 213 -24.58 -3.63 -4.42
CA LYS A 213 -24.69 -3.76 -2.97
C LYS A 213 -23.97 -2.64 -2.20
N LEU A 214 -22.95 -2.04 -2.79
CA LEU A 214 -22.30 -0.85 -2.25
C LEU A 214 -23.13 0.38 -2.64
N GLN A 215 -24.09 0.77 -1.84
CA GLN A 215 -25.03 1.83 -2.17
C GLN A 215 -24.63 3.18 -1.52
N ASP A 216 -24.90 4.27 -2.21
CA ASP A 216 -24.80 5.62 -1.63
C ASP A 216 -25.96 5.84 -0.67
N THR A 217 -25.74 6.65 0.37
CA THR A 217 -26.82 7.16 1.21
C THR A 217 -27.78 8.06 0.41
N ALA A 218 -29.03 8.21 0.88
CA ALA A 218 -30.06 8.97 0.19
C ALA A 218 -29.67 10.43 -0.08
N ASN A 219 -28.91 11.03 0.82
CA ASN A 219 -28.38 12.39 0.70
C ASN A 219 -27.08 12.48 -0.13
N ARG A 220 -26.56 11.34 -0.63
CA ARG A 220 -25.27 11.22 -1.35
C ARG A 220 -24.03 11.65 -0.52
N GLU A 221 -24.14 11.64 0.79
CA GLU A 221 -23.05 11.92 1.73
C GLU A 221 -22.63 10.63 2.41
N GLY A 222 -21.89 9.80 1.68
CA GLY A 222 -21.34 8.53 2.16
C GLY A 222 -21.97 7.30 1.52
N MET A 223 -21.45 6.17 1.94
CA MET A 223 -21.92 4.84 1.57
C MET A 223 -22.84 4.30 2.67
N SER A 224 -23.83 3.51 2.28
CA SER A 224 -24.67 2.78 3.23
C SER A 224 -23.83 1.74 3.96
N LEU A 225 -23.86 1.77 5.29
CA LEU A 225 -23.12 0.85 6.15
C LEU A 225 -23.90 -0.48 6.23
N ASN A 226 -23.61 -1.39 5.32
CA ASN A 226 -24.16 -2.73 5.28
C ASN A 226 -23.03 -3.77 5.32
N SER A 227 -23.37 -5.05 5.36
CA SER A 227 -22.37 -6.13 5.39
C SER A 227 -21.42 -6.12 4.22
N GLU A 228 -21.88 -5.77 3.03
CA GLU A 228 -21.03 -5.68 1.83
C GLU A 228 -20.03 -4.52 1.93
N TYR A 229 -20.40 -3.44 2.62
CA TYR A 229 -19.46 -2.37 2.92
C TYR A 229 -18.37 -2.83 3.91
N ASP A 230 -18.73 -3.62 4.92
CA ASP A 230 -17.75 -4.20 5.86
C ASP A 230 -16.79 -5.16 5.13
N TYR A 231 -17.31 -6.03 4.24
CA TYR A 231 -16.46 -6.90 3.41
C TYR A 231 -15.54 -6.09 2.49
N PHE A 232 -16.03 -4.99 1.94
CA PHE A 232 -15.22 -4.09 1.13
C PHE A 232 -14.06 -3.49 1.93
N ILE A 233 -14.30 -3.05 3.17
CA ILE A 233 -13.25 -2.57 4.07
C ILE A 233 -12.21 -3.66 4.34
N GLU A 234 -12.65 -4.88 4.65
CA GLU A 234 -11.73 -6.00 4.91
C GLU A 234 -10.87 -6.36 3.69
N LEU A 235 -11.46 -6.38 2.50
CA LEU A 235 -10.71 -6.58 1.26
C LEU A 235 -9.62 -5.53 1.06
N LEU A 236 -9.94 -4.25 1.28
CA LEU A 236 -8.97 -3.17 1.19
C LEU A 236 -7.87 -3.29 2.25
N GLN A 237 -8.23 -3.65 3.49
CA GLN A 237 -7.27 -3.90 4.56
C GLN A 237 -6.35 -5.08 4.24
N GLY A 238 -6.89 -6.16 3.67
CA GLY A 238 -6.13 -7.32 3.25
C GLY A 238 -5.15 -7.01 2.11
N ILE A 239 -5.59 -6.25 1.11
CA ILE A 239 -4.72 -5.76 0.03
C ILE A 239 -3.57 -4.90 0.58
N LEU A 240 -3.89 -3.96 1.48
CA LEU A 240 -2.87 -3.16 2.15
C LEU A 240 -1.95 -4.02 3.02
N GLY A 241 -2.46 -5.08 3.65
CA GLY A 241 -1.66 -6.05 4.39
C GLY A 241 -0.58 -6.72 3.55
N LYS A 242 -0.85 -7.01 2.27
CA LYS A 242 0.17 -7.56 1.35
C LYS A 242 1.28 -6.55 1.03
N PHE A 243 0.92 -5.28 0.81
CA PHE A 243 1.90 -4.20 0.66
C PHE A 243 2.71 -3.99 1.95
N GLU A 244 2.06 -3.97 3.11
CA GLU A 244 2.70 -3.81 4.41
C GLU A 244 3.73 -4.93 4.67
N TYR A 245 3.36 -6.17 4.37
CA TYR A 245 4.25 -7.33 4.46
C TYR A 245 5.44 -7.22 3.52
N ASP A 246 5.18 -6.88 2.25
CA ASP A 246 6.22 -6.73 1.22
C ASP A 246 7.28 -5.70 1.62
N ARG A 247 6.83 -4.52 2.08
CA ARG A 247 7.73 -3.47 2.56
C ARG A 247 8.51 -3.89 3.80
N GLN A 248 7.84 -4.50 4.76
CA GLN A 248 8.44 -4.93 6.02
C GLN A 248 9.47 -6.02 5.81
N TYR A 249 9.26 -6.91 4.85
CA TYR A 249 10.13 -8.06 4.60
C TYR A 249 11.58 -7.66 4.37
N ALA A 250 11.85 -6.79 3.39
CA ALA A 250 13.20 -6.36 3.07
C ALA A 250 13.86 -5.55 4.21
N LEU A 251 13.09 -4.70 4.89
CA LEU A 251 13.62 -3.88 5.99
C LEU A 251 13.96 -4.70 7.23
N ARG A 252 13.21 -5.77 7.51
CA ARG A 252 13.52 -6.72 8.58
C ARG A 252 14.76 -7.53 8.29
N GLU A 253 14.87 -8.04 7.07
CA GLU A 253 16.04 -8.80 6.65
C GLU A 253 17.31 -7.94 6.74
N PHE A 254 17.21 -6.65 6.37
CA PHE A 254 18.31 -5.72 6.53
C PHE A 254 18.68 -5.51 8.00
N ALA A 255 17.71 -5.25 8.86
CA ALA A 255 17.95 -5.07 10.28
C ALA A 255 18.50 -6.33 10.97
N ALA A 256 18.13 -7.51 10.48
CA ALA A 256 18.66 -8.79 10.97
C ALA A 256 20.09 -9.07 10.47
N TRP A 257 20.46 -8.54 9.31
CA TRP A 257 21.81 -8.66 8.77
C TRP A 257 22.78 -7.65 9.38
N GLU A 258 22.30 -6.45 9.71
CA GLU A 258 23.08 -5.36 10.31
C GLU A 258 23.49 -5.67 11.79
N ARG A 259 22.75 -6.56 12.48
CA ARG A 259 23.06 -7.03 13.87
C ARG A 259 24.10 -8.13 13.89
#